data_409ed29445e3d9ab4ad6028227be7039
#
_entry.id   409ed29445e3d9ab4ad6028227be7039
#
_cell.length_a   1.000
_cell.length_b   1.000
_cell.length_c   1.000
_cell.angle_alpha   90.00
_cell.angle_beta   90.00
_cell.angle_gamma   90.00
#
_symmetry.space_group_name_H-M   'P 1'
#
loop_
_entity.id
_entity.type
_entity.pdbx_description
1 polymer ?
#
loop_
_entity_poly.entity_id
_entity_poly.type
_entity_poly.pdbx_seq_one_letter_code
_entity_poly.pdbx_strand_id
1 'polypeptide(L)'
;FIQSGCKSDTSKLQSVSFFSKEQVSLLDEIGETILPQTDTPGAKSTQIGSFIDKIVKDCYSSEQQNILLSGIEEIKSGFENKYSISFFKGEASQREEFLNEVNTNMIQKNKNKKKDDPVHYFLMLKQLTILGYFTSETGASQALNYIAVPGKYDGSYPYKKGDKAWATQ
;
A
#
# COMPACT_ATOMS: atom_id res chain seq x y z
N PHE A 1 -40.30 31.69 -7.14
CA PHE A 1 -39.06 31.09 -6.55
C PHE A 1 -38.46 30.18 -7.60
N ILE A 2 -37.31 30.59 -8.17
CA ILE A 2 -36.54 29.81 -9.17
C ILE A 2 -35.49 29.06 -8.39
N GLN A 3 -35.63 27.73 -8.22
CA GLN A 3 -34.57 26.86 -7.73
C GLN A 3 -33.64 26.54 -8.89
N SER A 4 -32.51 27.25 -9.00
CA SER A 4 -31.36 26.86 -9.82
C SER A 4 -30.62 25.72 -9.10
N GLY A 5 -31.02 24.49 -9.34
CA GLY A 5 -30.25 23.33 -8.97
C GLY A 5 -29.01 23.27 -9.87
N CYS A 6 -27.81 23.38 -9.32
CA CYS A 6 -26.58 23.00 -10.02
C CYS A 6 -26.71 21.53 -10.44
N LYS A 7 -26.93 21.27 -11.74
CA LYS A 7 -26.68 19.95 -12.31
C LYS A 7 -25.16 19.75 -12.25
N SER A 8 -24.73 18.94 -11.30
CA SER A 8 -23.37 18.41 -11.36
C SER A 8 -23.30 17.50 -12.60
N ASP A 9 -22.66 17.98 -13.66
CA ASP A 9 -22.21 17.12 -14.74
C ASP A 9 -21.22 16.13 -14.15
N THR A 10 -21.72 14.99 -13.70
CA THR A 10 -20.93 13.78 -13.48
C THR A 10 -20.62 13.16 -14.85
N SER A 11 -20.01 13.92 -15.75
CA SER A 11 -19.22 13.35 -16.82
C SER A 11 -18.09 12.63 -16.10
N LYS A 12 -18.15 11.28 -16.13
CA LYS A 12 -17.12 10.38 -15.63
C LYS A 12 -15.76 10.85 -16.12
N LEU A 13 -15.07 11.61 -15.32
CA LEU A 13 -13.61 11.69 -15.36
C LEU A 13 -13.15 10.27 -15.03
N GLN A 14 -13.06 9.42 -16.06
CA GLN A 14 -12.29 8.19 -15.96
C GLN A 14 -10.87 8.67 -15.71
N SER A 15 -10.46 8.69 -14.45
CA SER A 15 -9.08 8.97 -14.11
C SER A 15 -8.26 7.88 -14.79
N VAL A 16 -7.51 8.28 -15.82
CA VAL A 16 -6.59 7.36 -16.51
C VAL A 16 -5.67 6.83 -15.43
N SER A 17 -5.70 5.52 -15.19
CA SER A 17 -4.83 4.83 -14.24
C SER A 17 -3.37 5.05 -14.64
N PHE A 18 -2.48 5.23 -13.67
CA PHE A 18 -1.05 5.34 -13.93
C PHE A 18 -0.45 3.94 -14.23
N PHE A 19 -0.81 2.95 -13.43
CA PHE A 19 -0.43 1.56 -13.65
C PHE A 19 -1.44 0.83 -14.55
N SER A 20 -0.97 -0.18 -15.27
CA SER A 20 -1.85 -1.10 -15.99
C SER A 20 -2.71 -1.91 -15.00
N LYS A 21 -3.82 -2.48 -15.46
CA LYS A 21 -4.67 -3.34 -14.63
C LYS A 21 -3.90 -4.54 -14.04
N GLU A 22 -2.97 -5.10 -14.81
CA GLU A 22 -2.10 -6.20 -14.36
C GLU A 22 -1.18 -5.73 -13.23
N GLN A 23 -0.56 -4.56 -13.38
CA GLN A 23 0.31 -3.98 -12.35
C GLN A 23 -0.47 -3.63 -11.06
N VAL A 24 -1.69 -3.08 -11.18
CA VAL A 24 -2.56 -2.84 -10.02
C VAL A 24 -2.89 -4.15 -9.30
N SER A 25 -3.23 -5.21 -10.05
CA SER A 25 -3.46 -6.54 -9.46
C SER A 25 -2.19 -7.12 -8.81
N LEU A 26 -1.03 -6.89 -9.40
CA LEU A 26 0.26 -7.32 -8.82
C LEU A 26 0.56 -6.56 -7.52
N LEU A 27 0.25 -5.26 -7.47
CA LEU A 27 0.37 -4.46 -6.26
C LEU A 27 -0.55 -4.95 -5.13
N ASP A 28 -1.75 -5.45 -5.46
CA ASP A 28 -2.63 -6.10 -4.48
C ASP A 28 -2.01 -7.37 -3.90
N GLU A 29 -1.38 -8.23 -4.74
CA GLU A 29 -0.70 -9.44 -4.26
C GLU A 29 0.58 -9.13 -3.46
N ILE A 30 1.35 -8.13 -3.87
CA ILE A 30 2.51 -7.66 -3.11
C ILE A 30 2.06 -7.09 -1.75
N GLY A 31 1.03 -6.28 -1.75
CA GLY A 31 0.45 -5.71 -0.53
C GLY A 31 -0.04 -6.79 0.43
N GLU A 32 -0.75 -7.81 -0.07
CA GLU A 32 -1.21 -8.96 0.72
C GLU A 32 -0.03 -9.77 1.29
N THR A 33 1.08 -9.86 0.55
CA THR A 33 2.28 -10.54 1.06
C THR A 33 2.99 -9.72 2.15
N ILE A 34 2.91 -8.38 2.10
CA ILE A 34 3.48 -7.48 3.11
C ILE A 34 2.61 -7.44 4.38
N LEU A 35 1.29 -7.38 4.23
CA LEU A 35 0.30 -7.37 5.31
C LEU A 35 -0.76 -8.44 5.00
N PRO A 36 -0.47 -9.71 5.34
CA PRO A 36 -1.36 -10.82 5.03
C PRO A 36 -2.60 -10.82 5.92
N GLN A 37 -3.65 -11.47 5.44
CA GLN A 37 -4.81 -11.77 6.26
C GLN A 37 -4.41 -12.70 7.41
N THR A 38 -4.83 -12.34 8.62
CA THR A 38 -4.68 -13.13 9.84
C THR A 38 -6.05 -13.22 10.53
N ASP A 39 -6.17 -12.85 11.79
CA ASP A 39 -7.41 -12.55 12.50
C ASP A 39 -8.04 -11.21 12.06
N THR A 40 -7.28 -10.40 11.34
CA THR A 40 -7.73 -9.18 10.64
C THR A 40 -7.60 -9.34 9.13
N PRO A 41 -8.42 -8.64 8.32
CA PRO A 41 -8.29 -8.66 6.87
C PRO A 41 -6.91 -8.20 6.40
N GLY A 42 -6.38 -8.81 5.32
CA GLY A 42 -5.12 -8.42 4.72
C GLY A 42 -5.22 -7.17 3.82
N ALA A 43 -4.07 -6.68 3.34
CA ALA A 43 -4.02 -5.45 2.54
C ALA A 43 -4.79 -5.54 1.22
N LYS A 44 -4.88 -6.70 0.61
CA LYS A 44 -5.65 -6.92 -0.63
C LYS A 44 -7.14 -6.59 -0.46
N SER A 45 -7.70 -6.85 0.73
CA SER A 45 -9.11 -6.56 1.03
C SER A 45 -9.43 -5.06 0.96
N THR A 46 -8.43 -4.19 1.07
CA THR A 46 -8.56 -2.73 0.99
C THR A 46 -8.35 -2.18 -0.41
N GLN A 47 -8.19 -3.04 -1.43
CA GLN A 47 -7.86 -2.65 -2.80
C GLN A 47 -6.58 -1.79 -2.83
N ILE A 48 -5.54 -2.25 -2.14
CA ILE A 48 -4.31 -1.49 -1.92
C ILE A 48 -3.63 -1.09 -3.23
N GLY A 49 -3.70 -1.91 -4.28
CA GLY A 49 -3.18 -1.59 -5.60
C GLY A 49 -3.83 -0.35 -6.21
N SER A 50 -5.15 -0.21 -6.07
CA SER A 50 -5.88 0.98 -6.54
C SER A 50 -5.54 2.24 -5.73
N PHE A 51 -5.32 2.09 -4.43
CA PHE A 51 -4.84 3.19 -3.58
C PHE A 51 -3.45 3.66 -4.01
N ILE A 52 -2.52 2.71 -4.19
CA ILE A 52 -1.14 3.00 -4.63
C ILE A 52 -1.17 3.68 -6.00
N ASP A 53 -1.96 3.18 -6.97
CA ASP A 53 -2.09 3.79 -8.29
C ASP A 53 -2.46 5.27 -8.19
N LYS A 54 -3.48 5.58 -7.41
CA LYS A 54 -3.97 6.95 -7.23
C LYS A 54 -2.93 7.86 -6.58
N ILE A 55 -2.31 7.41 -5.49
CA ILE A 55 -1.31 8.22 -4.76
C ILE A 55 -0.06 8.45 -5.62
N VAL A 56 0.43 7.42 -6.32
CA VAL A 56 1.60 7.54 -7.18
C VAL A 56 1.33 8.49 -8.33
N LYS A 57 0.16 8.38 -8.96
CA LYS A 57 -0.25 9.28 -10.04
C LYS A 57 -0.32 10.74 -9.60
N ASP A 58 -0.97 11.01 -8.46
CA ASP A 58 -1.38 12.36 -8.10
C ASP A 58 -0.33 13.07 -7.21
N CYS A 59 0.51 12.33 -6.49
CA CYS A 59 1.39 12.89 -5.46
C CYS A 59 2.89 12.66 -5.70
N TYR A 60 3.28 11.77 -6.61
CA TYR A 60 4.69 11.42 -6.80
C TYR A 60 5.29 12.16 -8.00
N SER A 61 6.57 12.53 -7.89
CA SER A 61 7.32 13.09 -9.02
C SER A 61 7.53 12.04 -10.11
N SER A 62 7.76 12.48 -11.36
CA SER A 62 8.04 11.57 -12.48
C SER A 62 9.24 10.65 -12.22
N GLU A 63 10.25 11.11 -11.47
CA GLU A 63 11.39 10.30 -11.07
C GLU A 63 10.95 9.17 -10.13
N GLN A 64 10.16 9.47 -9.10
CA GLN A 64 9.64 8.49 -8.15
C GLN A 64 8.69 7.50 -8.83
N GLN A 65 7.85 7.98 -9.76
CA GLN A 65 6.98 7.14 -10.58
C GLN A 65 7.78 6.12 -11.40
N ASN A 66 8.87 6.55 -12.05
CA ASN A 66 9.75 5.67 -12.82
C ASN A 66 10.47 4.63 -11.93
N ILE A 67 10.91 5.03 -10.73
CA ILE A 67 11.50 4.13 -9.75
C ILE A 67 10.52 3.02 -9.37
N LEU A 68 9.25 3.36 -9.12
CA LEU A 68 8.22 2.38 -8.78
C LEU A 68 7.88 1.47 -9.96
N LEU A 69 7.72 2.01 -11.18
CA LEU A 69 7.47 1.21 -12.38
C LEU A 69 8.58 0.17 -12.59
N SER A 70 9.83 0.62 -12.56
CA SER A 70 10.99 -0.28 -12.71
C SER A 70 11.04 -1.31 -11.59
N GLY A 71 10.72 -0.91 -10.35
CA GLY A 71 10.71 -1.81 -9.20
C GLY A 71 9.63 -2.89 -9.28
N ILE A 72 8.45 -2.58 -9.78
CA ILE A 72 7.37 -3.55 -10.00
C ILE A 72 7.79 -4.60 -11.04
N GLU A 73 8.41 -4.16 -12.14
CA GLU A 73 8.92 -5.06 -13.15
C GLU A 73 10.11 -5.91 -12.65
N GLU A 74 10.96 -5.35 -11.77
CA GLU A 74 12.03 -6.09 -11.09
C GLU A 74 11.45 -7.19 -10.17
N ILE A 75 10.40 -6.90 -9.41
CA ILE A 75 9.71 -7.92 -8.59
C ILE A 75 9.13 -9.02 -9.49
N LYS A 76 8.40 -8.64 -10.54
CA LYS A 76 7.75 -9.57 -11.46
C LYS A 76 8.78 -10.51 -12.10
N SER A 77 9.77 -9.95 -12.77
CA SER A 77 10.81 -10.72 -13.48
C SER A 77 11.72 -11.50 -12.53
N GLY A 78 12.07 -10.93 -11.38
CA GLY A 78 12.89 -11.60 -10.38
C GLY A 78 12.20 -12.84 -9.80
N PHE A 79 10.90 -12.76 -9.51
CA PHE A 79 10.12 -13.89 -9.04
C PHE A 79 10.01 -14.99 -10.12
N GLU A 80 9.68 -14.60 -11.37
CA GLU A 80 9.60 -15.53 -12.49
C GLU A 80 10.95 -16.24 -12.76
N ASN A 81 12.05 -15.52 -12.67
CA ASN A 81 13.40 -16.09 -12.83
C ASN A 81 13.74 -17.09 -11.72
N LYS A 82 13.32 -16.83 -10.47
CA LYS A 82 13.62 -17.70 -9.33
C LYS A 82 12.77 -18.98 -9.33
N TYR A 83 11.48 -18.85 -9.60
CA TYR A 83 10.53 -19.96 -9.43
C TYR A 83 9.95 -20.50 -10.74
N SER A 84 10.25 -19.91 -11.89
CA SER A 84 9.73 -20.29 -13.23
C SER A 84 8.20 -20.25 -13.33
N ILE A 85 7.56 -19.46 -12.47
CA ILE A 85 6.10 -19.21 -12.46
C ILE A 85 5.84 -17.73 -12.21
N SER A 86 4.66 -17.23 -12.63
CA SER A 86 4.29 -15.84 -12.34
C SER A 86 4.02 -15.63 -10.84
N PHE A 87 4.23 -14.40 -10.35
CA PHE A 87 3.96 -14.02 -8.97
C PHE A 87 2.54 -14.37 -8.51
N PHE A 88 1.55 -14.27 -9.41
CA PHE A 88 0.15 -14.64 -9.13
C PHE A 88 -0.05 -16.12 -8.84
N LYS A 89 0.80 -16.98 -9.42
CA LYS A 89 0.73 -18.44 -9.26
C LYS A 89 1.62 -18.96 -8.14
N GLY A 90 2.48 -18.10 -7.59
CA GLY A 90 3.35 -18.44 -6.47
C GLY A 90 2.55 -18.75 -5.21
N GLU A 91 3.04 -19.69 -4.43
CA GLU A 91 2.54 -19.97 -3.09
C GLU A 91 2.83 -18.81 -2.13
N ALA A 92 2.04 -18.65 -1.07
CA ALA A 92 2.25 -17.58 -0.09
C ALA A 92 3.67 -17.60 0.49
N SER A 93 4.20 -18.77 0.82
CA SER A 93 5.56 -18.98 1.31
C SER A 93 6.64 -18.54 0.31
N GLN A 94 6.46 -18.84 -0.98
CA GLN A 94 7.39 -18.44 -2.03
C GLN A 94 7.40 -16.91 -2.22
N ARG A 95 6.23 -16.29 -2.21
CA ARG A 95 6.10 -14.83 -2.30
C ARG A 95 6.74 -14.14 -1.10
N GLU A 96 6.49 -14.64 0.10
CA GLU A 96 7.08 -14.12 1.35
C GLU A 96 8.61 -14.26 1.34
N GLU A 97 9.14 -15.44 1.01
CA GLU A 97 10.58 -15.68 0.90
C GLU A 97 11.24 -14.69 -0.07
N PHE A 98 10.65 -14.56 -1.28
CA PHE A 98 11.18 -13.65 -2.29
C PHE A 98 11.14 -12.19 -1.86
N LEU A 99 10.02 -11.70 -1.31
CA LEU A 99 9.94 -10.33 -0.84
C LEU A 99 10.84 -10.06 0.38
N ASN A 100 11.12 -11.06 1.21
CA ASN A 100 12.11 -10.94 2.28
C ASN A 100 13.55 -10.81 1.74
N GLU A 101 13.89 -11.49 0.63
CA GLU A 101 15.17 -11.26 -0.06
C GLU A 101 15.26 -9.84 -0.63
N VAL A 102 14.21 -9.37 -1.29
CA VAL A 102 14.13 -7.98 -1.79
C VAL A 102 14.28 -6.97 -0.65
N ASN A 103 13.62 -7.23 0.49
CA ASN A 103 13.73 -6.39 1.68
C ASN A 103 15.16 -6.37 2.26
N THR A 104 15.82 -7.52 2.30
CA THR A 104 17.21 -7.63 2.77
C THR A 104 18.16 -6.84 1.87
N ASN A 105 17.99 -6.96 0.55
CA ASN A 105 18.77 -6.20 -0.43
C ASN A 105 18.52 -4.69 -0.29
N MET A 106 17.28 -4.26 -0.08
CA MET A 106 16.93 -2.86 0.19
C MET A 106 17.63 -2.35 1.46
N ILE A 107 17.60 -3.12 2.55
CA ILE A 107 18.26 -2.73 3.82
C ILE A 107 19.78 -2.57 3.61
N GLN A 108 20.42 -3.48 2.88
CA GLN A 108 21.85 -3.39 2.59
C GLN A 108 22.19 -2.14 1.75
N LYS A 109 21.41 -1.87 0.70
CA LYS A 109 21.57 -0.65 -0.11
C LYS A 109 21.39 0.61 0.73
N ASN A 110 20.38 0.63 1.61
CA ASN A 110 20.12 1.80 2.47
C ASN A 110 21.20 2.08 3.52
N LYS A 111 21.97 1.07 3.97
CA LYS A 111 23.10 1.29 4.90
C LYS A 111 24.18 2.21 4.33
N ASN A 112 24.39 2.16 3.02
CA ASN A 112 25.41 2.92 2.31
C ASN A 112 24.82 4.14 1.56
N LYS A 113 23.53 4.44 1.77
CA LYS A 113 22.81 5.50 1.06
C LYS A 113 23.29 6.87 1.49
N LYS A 114 23.56 7.75 0.52
CA LYS A 114 23.82 9.17 0.72
C LYS A 114 22.50 9.93 0.83
N LYS A 115 22.56 11.16 1.35
CA LYS A 115 21.37 12.00 1.57
C LYS A 115 20.54 12.24 0.29
N ASP A 116 21.21 12.40 -0.83
CA ASP A 116 20.60 12.74 -2.12
C ASP A 116 20.30 11.52 -3.02
N ASP A 117 20.63 10.30 -2.56
CA ASP A 117 20.30 9.10 -3.31
C ASP A 117 18.77 8.86 -3.31
N PRO A 118 18.19 8.35 -4.40
CA PRO A 118 16.77 8.10 -4.49
C PRO A 118 16.31 7.03 -3.48
N VAL A 119 15.05 7.11 -3.07
CA VAL A 119 14.44 6.11 -2.19
C VAL A 119 14.27 4.79 -2.95
N HIS A 120 14.61 3.69 -2.31
CA HIS A 120 14.47 2.36 -2.91
C HIS A 120 12.97 2.02 -3.12
N TYR A 121 12.62 1.51 -4.29
CA TYR A 121 11.22 1.22 -4.66
C TYR A 121 10.48 0.35 -3.62
N PHE A 122 11.15 -0.65 -3.07
CA PHE A 122 10.51 -1.56 -2.11
C PHE A 122 10.19 -0.87 -0.77
N LEU A 123 11.00 0.11 -0.35
CA LEU A 123 10.66 0.94 0.81
C LEU A 123 9.40 1.78 0.53
N MET A 124 9.31 2.38 -0.67
CA MET A 124 8.13 3.13 -1.09
C MET A 124 6.88 2.25 -1.10
N LEU A 125 6.97 1.03 -1.66
CA LEU A 125 5.86 0.07 -1.68
C LEU A 125 5.41 -0.31 -0.27
N LYS A 126 6.35 -0.60 0.64
CA LYS A 126 6.01 -0.89 2.05
C LYS A 126 5.31 0.28 2.73
N GLN A 127 5.83 1.49 2.56
CA GLN A 127 5.22 2.70 3.15
C GLN A 127 3.82 2.95 2.60
N LEU A 128 3.62 2.81 1.28
CA LEU A 128 2.32 2.97 0.65
C LEU A 128 1.33 1.89 1.07
N THR A 129 1.79 0.64 1.22
CA THR A 129 0.95 -0.47 1.71
C THR A 129 0.48 -0.20 3.14
N ILE A 130 1.39 0.18 4.03
CA ILE A 130 1.07 0.50 5.42
C ILE A 130 0.13 1.71 5.49
N LEU A 131 0.44 2.78 4.76
CA LEU A 131 -0.39 3.98 4.72
C LEU A 131 -1.80 3.65 4.23
N GLY A 132 -1.92 3.00 3.07
CA GLY A 132 -3.21 2.69 2.47
C GLY A 132 -4.04 1.73 3.33
N TYR A 133 -3.40 0.74 3.94
CA TYR A 133 -4.10 -0.20 4.82
C TYR A 133 -4.66 0.49 6.07
N PHE A 134 -3.83 1.19 6.84
CA PHE A 134 -4.27 1.77 8.12
C PHE A 134 -5.13 3.04 7.97
N THR A 135 -5.14 3.67 6.79
CA THR A 135 -6.07 4.77 6.48
C THR A 135 -7.35 4.30 5.77
N SER A 136 -7.45 3.02 5.42
CA SER A 136 -8.69 2.44 4.89
C SER A 136 -9.72 2.22 5.99
N GLU A 137 -11.01 2.15 5.62
CA GLU A 137 -12.09 1.81 6.54
C GLU A 137 -11.81 0.47 7.26
N THR A 138 -11.41 -0.54 6.50
CA THR A 138 -11.12 -1.87 7.03
C THR A 138 -9.94 -1.85 8.01
N GLY A 139 -8.81 -1.26 7.65
CA GLY A 139 -7.63 -1.19 8.51
C GLY A 139 -7.89 -0.35 9.76
N ALA A 140 -8.49 0.83 9.61
CA ALA A 140 -8.79 1.71 10.72
C ALA A 140 -9.79 1.10 11.72
N SER A 141 -10.86 0.42 11.23
CA SER A 141 -11.93 -0.08 12.09
C SER A 141 -11.71 -1.49 12.63
N GLN A 142 -10.94 -2.34 11.91
CA GLN A 142 -10.75 -3.74 12.30
C GLN A 142 -9.35 -4.03 12.87
N ALA A 143 -8.30 -3.41 12.32
CA ALA A 143 -6.94 -3.61 12.83
C ALA A 143 -6.58 -2.64 13.96
N LEU A 144 -7.19 -1.46 14.00
CA LEU A 144 -7.00 -0.44 15.02
C LEU A 144 -8.26 -0.27 15.89
N ASN A 145 -8.13 0.50 16.98
CA ASN A 145 -9.28 1.01 17.72
C ASN A 145 -9.75 2.30 17.05
N TYR A 146 -11.01 2.33 16.63
CA TYR A 146 -11.60 3.47 15.97
C TYR A 146 -12.83 3.98 16.72
N ILE A 147 -12.87 5.28 17.00
CA ILE A 147 -14.04 5.99 17.51
C ILE A 147 -14.29 7.19 16.61
N ALA A 148 -15.44 7.23 15.94
CA ALA A 148 -15.76 8.29 14.96
C ALA A 148 -15.79 9.70 15.59
N VAL A 149 -16.27 9.80 16.83
CA VAL A 149 -16.32 11.07 17.60
C VAL A 149 -15.86 10.78 19.02
N PRO A 150 -14.56 10.92 19.34
CA PRO A 150 -14.03 10.58 20.66
C PRO A 150 -14.60 11.45 21.82
N GLY A 151 -15.14 12.62 21.53
CA GLY A 151 -15.81 13.51 22.48
C GLY A 151 -14.88 14.22 23.44
N LYS A 152 -13.82 13.57 23.92
CA LYS A 152 -12.80 14.16 24.79
C LYS A 152 -11.44 13.51 24.52
N TYR A 153 -10.40 14.27 24.76
CA TYR A 153 -9.04 13.73 24.83
C TYR A 153 -8.79 13.14 26.23
N ASP A 154 -8.25 11.93 26.29
CA ASP A 154 -7.84 11.30 27.53
C ASP A 154 -6.42 10.75 27.39
N GLY A 155 -5.44 11.58 27.77
CA GLY A 155 -4.01 11.24 27.73
C GLY A 155 -3.59 10.16 28.75
N SER A 156 -4.47 9.80 29.67
CA SER A 156 -4.23 8.76 30.69
C SER A 156 -5.03 7.49 30.43
N TYR A 157 -5.47 7.28 29.18
CA TYR A 157 -6.23 6.10 28.80
C TYR A 157 -5.47 4.81 29.17
N PRO A 158 -6.11 3.85 29.86
CA PRO A 158 -5.44 2.62 30.28
C PRO A 158 -4.95 1.82 29.07
N TYR A 159 -3.68 1.42 29.09
CA TYR A 159 -3.05 0.59 28.06
C TYR A 159 -2.57 -0.74 28.68
N LYS A 160 -2.84 -1.82 27.98
CA LYS A 160 -2.28 -3.15 28.24
C LYS A 160 -1.47 -3.61 27.05
N LYS A 161 -0.38 -4.34 27.30
CA LYS A 161 0.43 -4.91 26.22
C LYS A 161 -0.45 -5.83 25.35
N GLY A 162 -0.48 -5.55 24.04
CA GLY A 162 -1.31 -6.27 23.07
C GLY A 162 -2.61 -5.55 22.70
N ASP A 163 -2.95 -4.43 23.36
CA ASP A 163 -4.08 -3.60 22.96
C ASP A 163 -3.83 -3.01 21.56
N LYS A 164 -4.90 -2.90 20.77
CA LYS A 164 -4.84 -2.24 19.44
C LYS A 164 -4.51 -0.78 19.60
N ALA A 165 -3.68 -0.25 18.69
CA ALA A 165 -3.41 1.18 18.60
C ALA A 165 -4.67 1.95 18.18
N TRP A 166 -4.74 3.23 18.53
CA TRP A 166 -5.83 4.12 18.13
C TRP A 166 -5.63 4.61 16.68
N ALA A 167 -6.70 4.57 15.88
CA ALA A 167 -6.68 5.08 14.50
C ALA A 167 -6.72 6.61 14.44
N THR A 168 -7.40 7.22 15.43
CA THR A 168 -7.55 8.69 15.58
C THR A 168 -7.28 9.06 17.03
N GLN A 169 -6.54 10.12 17.26
CA GLN A 169 -6.27 10.72 18.56
C GLN A 169 -6.84 12.13 18.62
#